data_11b152fe8fbc15bdf24d61eb73d08125
#
_entry.id   11b152fe8fbc15bdf24d61eb73d08125
#
_cell.length_a   1.000
_cell.length_b   1.000
_cell.length_c   1.000
_cell.angle_alpha   90.00
_cell.angle_beta   90.00
_cell.angle_gamma   90.00
#
_symmetry.space_group_name_H-M   'P 1'
#
loop_
_entity.id
_entity.type
_entity.pdbx_description
1 polymer ?
#
loop_
_entity_poly.entity_id
_entity_poly.type
_entity_poly.pdbx_seq_one_letter_code
_entity_poly.pdbx_strand_id
1 'polypeptide(L)'
;MKYILDTHALIWFLEGNSRLGLNAKEILADSSSELILPAIALAEAVWIVSRGKTSIPSVDALLKVVKQDKRLSIYPLDADVIEKSISLTSINEMHDLQIVSTALVVEGQGNQVALLSCDQNICAANLVGIVW
;
A
#
# COMPACT_ATOMS: atom_id res chain seq x y z
N MET A 1 -10.29 10.92 5.22
CA MET A 1 -8.90 10.43 5.11
C MET A 1 -8.90 9.12 4.33
N LYS A 2 -8.11 9.05 3.28
CA LYS A 2 -7.87 7.80 2.54
C LYS A 2 -6.50 7.25 2.89
N TYR A 3 -6.44 5.95 3.13
CA TYR A 3 -5.20 5.28 3.52
C TYR A 3 -4.66 4.45 2.38
N ILE A 4 -3.43 4.73 1.97
CA ILE A 4 -2.74 4.00 0.91
C ILE A 4 -1.93 2.89 1.56
N LEU A 5 -2.03 1.67 1.05
CA LEU A 5 -1.33 0.51 1.62
C LEU A 5 -0.03 0.24 0.88
N ASP A 6 1.08 0.22 1.63
CA ASP A 6 2.31 -0.40 1.17
C ASP A 6 2.15 -1.93 1.18
N THR A 7 2.95 -2.62 0.41
CA THR A 7 2.88 -4.07 0.23
C THR A 7 2.93 -4.83 1.56
N HIS A 8 3.86 -4.49 2.44
CA HIS A 8 4.01 -5.19 3.72
C HIS A 8 2.90 -4.84 4.71
N ALA A 9 2.28 -3.67 4.61
CA ALA A 9 1.11 -3.35 5.42
C ALA A 9 -0.03 -4.34 5.12
N LEU A 10 -0.28 -4.61 3.85
CA LEU A 10 -1.28 -5.60 3.42
C LEU A 10 -0.92 -7.00 3.90
N ILE A 11 0.29 -7.47 3.59
CA ILE A 11 0.72 -8.84 3.90
C ILE A 11 0.69 -9.08 5.42
N TRP A 12 1.27 -8.19 6.20
CA TRP A 12 1.36 -8.37 7.65
C TRP A 12 0.00 -8.26 8.34
N PHE A 13 -0.90 -7.45 7.81
CA PHE A 13 -2.27 -7.42 8.32
C PHE A 13 -2.97 -8.77 8.09
N LEU A 14 -2.88 -9.32 6.89
CA LEU A 14 -3.51 -10.60 6.55
C LEU A 14 -2.89 -11.79 7.29
N GLU A 15 -1.59 -11.70 7.60
CA GLU A 15 -0.90 -12.72 8.40
C GLU A 15 -1.17 -12.62 9.91
N GLY A 16 -1.70 -11.50 10.40
CA GLY A 16 -1.71 -11.20 11.83
C GLY A 16 -0.30 -11.01 12.39
N ASN A 17 0.63 -10.50 11.58
CA ASN A 17 2.04 -10.38 11.91
C ASN A 17 2.28 -9.20 12.86
N SER A 18 3.04 -9.42 13.93
CA SER A 18 3.35 -8.40 14.95
C SER A 18 4.26 -7.27 14.45
N ARG A 19 4.87 -7.41 13.26
CA ARG A 19 5.64 -6.34 12.62
C ARG A 19 4.77 -5.17 12.17
N LEU A 20 3.46 -5.42 11.97
CA LEU A 20 2.53 -4.35 11.65
C LEU A 20 2.43 -3.38 12.82
N GLY A 21 2.64 -2.09 12.56
CA GLY A 21 2.56 -1.05 13.57
C GLY A 21 1.16 -0.94 14.17
N LEU A 22 1.06 -0.51 15.43
CA LEU A 22 -0.22 -0.46 16.15
C LEU A 22 -1.21 0.50 15.52
N ASN A 23 -0.74 1.66 15.05
CA ASN A 23 -1.61 2.65 14.41
C ASN A 23 -2.12 2.16 13.05
N ALA A 24 -1.24 1.55 12.25
CA ALA A 24 -1.65 0.93 10.99
C ALA A 24 -2.65 -0.19 11.21
N LYS A 25 -2.43 -1.03 12.24
CA LYS A 25 -3.34 -2.11 12.59
C LYS A 25 -4.73 -1.61 12.98
N GLU A 26 -4.81 -0.54 13.77
CA GLU A 26 -6.09 0.07 14.15
C GLU A 26 -6.86 0.56 12.93
N ILE A 27 -6.17 1.23 12.01
CA ILE A 27 -6.77 1.72 10.76
C ILE A 27 -7.29 0.56 9.91
N LEU A 28 -6.47 -0.48 9.74
CA LEU A 28 -6.84 -1.64 8.92
C LEU A 28 -7.95 -2.48 9.54
N ALA A 29 -8.08 -2.48 10.87
CA ALA A 29 -9.16 -3.17 11.58
C ALA A 29 -10.47 -2.38 11.63
N ASP A 30 -10.44 -1.07 11.41
CA ASP A 30 -11.63 -0.21 11.45
C ASP A 30 -12.49 -0.42 10.22
N SER A 31 -13.74 -0.85 10.44
CA SER A 31 -14.70 -1.13 9.36
C SER A 31 -15.09 0.11 8.54
N SER A 32 -14.84 1.30 9.06
CA SER A 32 -15.14 2.57 8.37
C SER A 32 -13.97 3.15 7.58
N SER A 33 -12.79 2.53 7.63
CA SER A 33 -11.62 3.00 6.90
C SER A 33 -11.82 2.94 5.39
N GLU A 34 -11.36 3.98 4.69
CA GLU A 34 -11.25 3.99 3.24
C GLU A 34 -9.82 3.59 2.86
N LEU A 35 -9.67 2.44 2.25
CA LEU A 35 -8.38 1.82 1.94
C LEU A 35 -8.13 1.83 0.44
N ILE A 36 -6.94 2.24 0.04
CA ILE A 36 -6.50 2.21 -1.36
C ILE A 36 -5.27 1.32 -1.45
N LEU A 37 -5.36 0.31 -2.28
CA LEU A 37 -4.25 -0.59 -2.59
C LEU A 37 -3.70 -0.26 -3.97
N PRO A 38 -2.49 0.31 -4.07
CA PRO A 38 -1.86 0.50 -5.38
C PRO A 38 -1.71 -0.84 -6.11
N ALA A 39 -2.03 -0.87 -7.40
CA ALA A 39 -1.91 -2.08 -8.20
C ALA A 39 -0.49 -2.67 -8.14
N ILE A 40 0.53 -1.81 -8.08
CA ILE A 40 1.93 -2.26 -7.96
C ILE A 40 2.19 -2.97 -6.61
N ALA A 41 1.56 -2.51 -5.54
CA ALA A 41 1.68 -3.17 -4.22
C ALA A 41 1.00 -4.54 -4.24
N LEU A 42 -0.17 -4.65 -4.88
CA LEU A 42 -0.82 -5.93 -5.07
C LEU A 42 0.03 -6.89 -5.92
N ALA A 43 0.63 -6.40 -6.99
CA ALA A 43 1.52 -7.21 -7.83
C ALA A 43 2.72 -7.73 -7.04
N GLU A 44 3.33 -6.90 -6.21
CA GLU A 44 4.43 -7.31 -5.35
C GLU A 44 3.96 -8.34 -4.31
N ALA A 45 2.80 -8.14 -3.69
CA ALA A 45 2.23 -9.09 -2.73
C ALA A 45 1.97 -10.46 -3.39
N VAL A 46 1.40 -10.49 -4.59
CA VAL A 46 1.20 -11.72 -5.36
C VAL A 46 2.54 -12.42 -5.61
N TRP A 47 3.56 -11.68 -6.00
CA TRP A 47 4.89 -12.22 -6.25
C TRP A 47 5.49 -12.85 -4.98
N ILE A 48 5.39 -12.17 -3.85
CA ILE A 48 5.91 -12.65 -2.55
C ILE A 48 5.15 -13.91 -2.10
N VAL A 49 3.82 -13.91 -2.16
CA VAL A 49 2.99 -15.06 -1.78
C VAL A 49 3.27 -16.26 -2.66
N SER A 50 3.42 -16.05 -3.97
CA SER A 50 3.70 -17.14 -4.94
C SER A 50 5.04 -17.85 -4.67
N ARG A 51 5.95 -17.19 -3.95
CA ARG A 51 7.25 -17.76 -3.57
C ARG A 51 7.26 -18.43 -2.21
N GLY A 52 6.10 -18.56 -1.58
CA GLY A 52 5.95 -19.23 -0.28
C GLY A 52 6.63 -18.51 0.88
N LYS A 53 6.82 -17.20 0.80
CA LYS A 53 7.52 -16.40 1.83
C LYS A 53 6.59 -15.78 2.86
N THR A 54 5.33 -16.20 2.88
CA THR A 54 4.32 -15.68 3.81
C THR A 54 3.52 -16.83 4.40
N SER A 55 2.75 -16.55 5.46
CA SER A 55 1.78 -17.50 5.99
C SER A 55 0.46 -17.52 5.22
N ILE A 56 0.29 -16.63 4.23
CA ILE A 56 -0.89 -16.64 3.35
C ILE A 56 -0.80 -17.89 2.47
N PRO A 57 -1.85 -18.75 2.48
CA PRO A 57 -1.73 -20.10 1.91
C PRO A 57 -1.56 -20.14 0.39
N SER A 58 -2.09 -19.14 -0.33
CA SER A 58 -2.03 -19.12 -1.79
C SER A 58 -2.31 -17.73 -2.36
N VAL A 59 -1.94 -17.53 -3.62
CA VAL A 59 -2.31 -16.32 -4.37
C VAL A 59 -3.83 -16.18 -4.49
N ASP A 60 -4.54 -17.29 -4.71
CA ASP A 60 -6.01 -17.27 -4.79
C ASP A 60 -6.63 -16.79 -3.47
N ALA A 61 -6.10 -17.24 -2.33
CA ALA A 61 -6.55 -16.77 -1.01
C ALA A 61 -6.31 -15.27 -0.83
N LEU A 62 -5.16 -14.77 -1.24
CA LEU A 62 -4.84 -13.33 -1.20
C LEU A 62 -5.83 -12.53 -2.04
N LEU A 63 -6.02 -12.91 -3.30
CA LEU A 63 -6.90 -12.18 -4.21
C LEU A 63 -8.37 -12.21 -3.75
N LYS A 64 -8.80 -13.34 -3.19
CA LYS A 64 -10.16 -13.48 -2.66
C LYS A 64 -10.41 -12.47 -1.52
N VAL A 65 -9.52 -12.38 -0.56
CA VAL A 65 -9.64 -11.44 0.56
C VAL A 65 -9.65 -9.99 0.06
N VAL A 66 -8.73 -9.65 -0.84
CA VAL A 66 -8.63 -8.30 -1.41
C VAL A 66 -9.92 -7.91 -2.14
N LYS A 67 -10.47 -8.81 -2.95
CA LYS A 67 -11.69 -8.54 -3.72
C LYS A 67 -12.95 -8.49 -2.87
N GLN A 68 -12.99 -9.20 -1.75
CA GLN A 68 -14.15 -9.24 -0.87
C GLN A 68 -14.21 -8.07 0.12
N ASP A 69 -13.11 -7.38 0.35
CA ASP A 69 -13.09 -6.25 1.27
C ASP A 69 -13.64 -5.00 0.58
N LYS A 70 -14.86 -4.62 0.96
CA LYS A 70 -15.56 -3.48 0.36
C LYS A 70 -14.94 -2.12 0.68
N ARG A 71 -14.09 -2.04 1.71
CA ARG A 71 -13.38 -0.82 2.08
C ARG A 71 -12.21 -0.54 1.16
N LEU A 72 -11.74 -1.56 0.46
CA LEU A 72 -10.48 -1.55 -0.28
C LEU A 72 -10.74 -1.37 -1.77
N SER A 73 -10.14 -0.33 -2.35
CA SER A 73 -10.14 -0.06 -3.78
C SER A 73 -8.74 -0.28 -4.33
N ILE A 74 -8.63 -1.00 -5.45
CA ILE A 74 -7.35 -1.15 -6.15
C ILE A 74 -7.17 0.07 -7.06
N TYR A 75 -6.06 0.79 -6.87
CA TYR A 75 -5.75 1.95 -7.72
C TYR A 75 -4.82 1.53 -8.86
N PRO A 76 -5.19 1.79 -10.11
CA PRO A 76 -4.40 1.33 -11.25
C PRO A 76 -3.05 2.05 -11.34
N LEU A 77 -2.05 1.35 -11.87
CA LEU A 77 -0.78 1.94 -12.27
C LEU A 77 -0.97 2.56 -13.67
N ASP A 78 -1.59 3.73 -13.71
CA ASP A 78 -1.93 4.44 -14.93
C ASP A 78 -0.87 5.48 -15.32
N ALA A 79 -1.11 6.19 -16.43
CA ALA A 79 -0.19 7.20 -16.91
C ALA A 79 0.04 8.34 -15.91
N ASP A 80 -0.99 8.76 -15.18
CA ASP A 80 -0.86 9.84 -14.19
C ASP A 80 0.10 9.46 -13.06
N VAL A 81 -0.01 8.23 -12.56
CA VAL A 81 0.89 7.71 -11.53
C VAL A 81 2.33 7.63 -12.06
N ILE A 82 2.51 7.12 -13.27
CA ILE A 82 3.83 6.99 -13.89
C ILE A 82 4.46 8.36 -14.12
N GLU A 83 3.71 9.31 -14.64
CA GLU A 83 4.20 10.68 -14.86
C GLU A 83 4.60 11.34 -13.53
N LYS A 84 3.80 11.16 -12.47
CA LYS A 84 4.13 11.68 -11.15
C LYS A 84 5.46 11.13 -10.65
N SER A 85 5.76 9.87 -10.91
CA SER A 85 6.98 9.21 -10.46
C SER A 85 8.26 9.82 -11.06
N ILE A 86 8.18 10.43 -12.24
CA ILE A 86 9.36 10.98 -12.93
C ILE A 86 10.03 12.08 -12.10
N SER A 87 9.25 12.88 -11.38
CA SER A 87 9.76 14.00 -10.57
C SER A 87 10.27 13.59 -9.18
N LEU A 88 10.04 12.34 -8.75
CA LEU A 88 10.37 11.89 -7.41
C LEU A 88 11.76 11.22 -7.39
N THR A 89 12.81 12.03 -7.46
CA THR A 89 14.20 11.55 -7.61
C THR A 89 14.84 11.05 -6.32
N SER A 90 14.19 11.25 -5.17
CA SER A 90 14.73 10.81 -3.86
C SER A 90 14.43 9.36 -3.53
N ILE A 91 13.59 8.67 -4.30
CA ILE A 91 13.24 7.26 -4.10
C ILE A 91 13.84 6.44 -5.23
N ASN A 92 14.72 5.48 -4.90
CA ASN A 92 15.49 4.72 -5.88
C ASN A 92 14.90 3.34 -6.21
N GLU A 93 13.98 2.82 -5.38
CA GLU A 93 13.35 1.52 -5.60
C GLU A 93 12.02 1.71 -6.32
N MET A 94 11.83 0.98 -7.41
CA MET A 94 10.72 1.19 -8.35
C MET A 94 9.33 0.95 -7.71
N HIS A 95 9.18 -0.10 -6.88
CA HIS A 95 7.90 -0.38 -6.24
C HIS A 95 7.54 0.72 -5.25
N ASP A 96 8.48 1.15 -4.42
CA ASP A 96 8.28 2.24 -3.46
C ASP A 96 7.93 3.55 -4.17
N LEU A 97 8.63 3.83 -5.27
CA LEU A 97 8.40 5.01 -6.08
C LEU A 97 6.95 5.06 -6.60
N GLN A 98 6.44 3.94 -7.12
CA GLN A 98 5.08 3.88 -7.66
C GLN A 98 4.02 3.93 -6.55
N ILE A 99 4.30 3.36 -5.39
CA ILE A 99 3.38 3.45 -4.24
C ILE A 99 3.24 4.89 -3.76
N VAL A 100 4.35 5.59 -3.57
CA VAL A 100 4.34 7.00 -3.15
C VAL A 100 3.69 7.87 -4.22
N SER A 101 3.98 7.62 -5.50
CA SER A 101 3.37 8.35 -6.62
C SER A 101 1.85 8.18 -6.63
N THR A 102 1.35 6.98 -6.36
CA THR A 102 -0.09 6.71 -6.23
C THR A 102 -0.70 7.57 -5.12
N ALA A 103 -0.06 7.61 -3.96
CA ALA A 103 -0.53 8.43 -2.83
C ALA A 103 -0.60 9.91 -3.21
N LEU A 104 0.42 10.43 -3.89
CA LEU A 104 0.46 11.84 -4.31
C LEU A 104 -0.58 12.16 -5.37
N VAL A 105 -0.86 11.26 -6.30
CA VAL A 105 -1.92 11.44 -7.29
C VAL A 105 -3.28 11.50 -6.61
N VAL A 106 -3.55 10.60 -5.67
CA VAL A 106 -4.81 10.59 -4.92
C VAL A 106 -4.95 11.88 -4.09
N GLU A 107 -3.87 12.32 -3.45
CA GLU A 107 -3.86 13.58 -2.69
C GLU A 107 -4.13 14.77 -3.61
N GLY A 108 -3.55 14.79 -4.79
CA GLY A 108 -3.75 15.84 -5.80
C GLY A 108 -5.18 15.94 -6.33
N GLN A 109 -5.99 14.93 -6.12
CA GLN A 109 -7.43 14.93 -6.45
C GLN A 109 -8.29 15.59 -5.38
N GLY A 110 -7.69 16.18 -4.35
CA GLY A 110 -8.40 16.86 -3.27
C GLY A 110 -8.68 16.01 -2.04
N ASN A 111 -8.07 14.83 -1.96
CA ASN A 111 -8.23 13.94 -0.81
C ASN A 111 -7.13 14.17 0.23
N GLN A 112 -7.47 13.98 1.51
CA GLN A 112 -6.47 13.80 2.54
C GLN A 112 -6.02 12.35 2.52
N VAL A 113 -4.72 12.11 2.49
CA VAL A 113 -4.14 10.76 2.43
C VAL A 113 -3.09 10.55 3.51
N ALA A 114 -2.93 9.30 3.91
CA ALA A 114 -1.77 8.83 4.66
C ALA A 114 -1.35 7.48 4.07
N LEU A 115 -0.05 7.25 4.02
CA LEU A 115 0.53 6.00 3.54
C LEU A 115 0.85 5.11 4.74
N LEU A 116 0.34 3.89 4.75
CA LEU A 116 0.64 2.89 5.77
C LEU A 116 1.93 2.17 5.36
N SER A 117 3.04 2.57 5.93
CA SER A 117 4.36 2.04 5.59
C SER A 117 5.35 2.24 6.72
N CYS A 118 6.29 1.31 6.88
CA CYS A 118 7.46 1.46 7.73
C CYS A 118 8.77 1.48 6.94
N ASP A 119 8.70 1.56 5.62
CA ASP A 119 9.90 1.61 4.79
C ASP A 119 10.72 2.86 5.08
N GLN A 120 12.01 2.65 5.40
CA GLN A 120 12.89 3.75 5.79
C GLN A 120 13.14 4.75 4.67
N ASN A 121 13.20 4.29 3.43
CA ASN A 121 13.44 5.16 2.27
C ASN A 121 12.21 6.02 1.98
N ILE A 122 11.02 5.44 2.11
CA ILE A 122 9.75 6.18 1.98
C ILE A 122 9.63 7.23 3.08
N CYS A 123 9.89 6.85 4.33
CA CYS A 123 9.84 7.77 5.46
C CYS A 123 10.87 8.90 5.32
N ALA A 124 12.09 8.59 4.91
CA ALA A 124 13.16 9.58 4.73
C ALA A 124 12.87 10.58 3.61
N ALA A 125 12.17 10.15 2.56
CA ALA A 125 11.78 11.04 1.46
C ALA A 125 10.78 12.12 1.88
N ASN A 126 9.99 11.86 2.91
CA ASN A 126 9.04 12.81 3.52
C ASN A 126 8.13 13.51 2.51
N LEU A 127 7.58 12.76 1.56
CA LEU A 127 6.77 13.28 0.47
C LEU A 127 5.27 13.22 0.76
N VAL A 128 4.84 12.34 1.66
CA VAL A 128 3.44 12.09 2.02
C VAL A 128 3.38 11.75 3.51
N GLY A 129 2.23 12.00 4.14
CA GLY A 129 2.03 11.61 5.53
C GLY A 129 2.12 10.09 5.71
N ILE A 130 2.85 9.64 6.72
CA ILE A 130 3.10 8.23 7.01
C ILE A 130 2.44 7.88 8.33
N VAL A 131 1.81 6.71 8.39
CA VAL A 131 1.25 6.11 9.61
C VAL A 131 1.77 4.67 9.75
N TRP A 132 2.19 4.33 10.98
CA TRP A 132 2.62 2.97 11.28
C TRP A 132 2.34 2.56 12.73
#